data_b315e2acffc85bf7ae999b108db80dfc
#
_entry.id   b315e2acffc85bf7ae999b108db80dfc
#
_cell.length_a   1.000
_cell.length_b   1.000
_cell.length_c   1.000
_cell.angle_alpha   90.00
_cell.angle_beta   90.00
_cell.angle_gamma   90.00
#
_symmetry.space_group_name_H-M   'P 1'
#
loop_
_entity.id
_entity.type
_entity.pdbx_description
1 polymer ?
#
loop_
_entity_poly.entity_id
_entity_poly.type
_entity_poly.pdbx_seq_one_letter_code
_entity_poly.pdbx_strand_id
1 'polypeptide(L)'
;MEMPKSIGHPPRAPLIWNTFTRGRLASRAGHRPMQKETEIKLRVSRATLEALQEHPLLKKRNKSGWERRELYNQYYDTPGRELARAKVALRMRRDGEQYIQTLKSRGQSVAGLSERNEWDWYLEKNKLDLKKLDDKCWPAALKDLDKKQLKPIFSTDFVRQRAEIAWGRGKARVVVEAALDLGKVVAGDNQEEICELELELRQGDAAALLELAAELAADLPLMPCDISKAERGYRLFDPNSYEVDPPAQKLLAETPLDGAFAAIAWYLLGSSQRLAEQYRFNGHWRLLEDWLQHLQDLRTLLGSLGQAVPRASSRELREALDALLADWAPRIERGRDDETLRQQAPQLFRGELDETRWGLFSLNASRWLLAKAWTESRNERGNRQGSAALGKWLLRSLAEEAQATPLARAHQHPELLPDQAPRLQRMLTWLRLARGVLDLPEADRLYGELAKLLELLRQPVDAERLAARATQAHTVLTLKPWKALMK
;
A
#
# COMPACT_ATOMS: atom_id res chain seq x y z
N MET A 1 -28.42 42.62 4.66
CA MET A 1 -28.49 41.36 3.88
C MET A 1 -27.19 40.61 4.19
N GLU A 2 -27.24 39.85 5.33
CA GLU A 2 -26.08 39.17 5.88
C GLU A 2 -25.88 37.80 5.18
N MET A 3 -24.68 37.52 4.76
CA MET A 3 -24.28 36.21 4.24
C MET A 3 -24.04 35.21 5.39
N PRO A 4 -24.45 33.96 5.26
CA PRO A 4 -24.29 32.98 6.34
C PRO A 4 -22.84 32.53 6.49
N LYS A 5 -22.37 32.45 7.75
CA LYS A 5 -21.07 31.97 8.17
C LYS A 5 -20.90 30.49 7.80
N SER A 6 -19.78 30.17 7.15
CA SER A 6 -19.36 28.81 6.85
C SER A 6 -19.13 28.04 8.16
N ILE A 7 -19.80 26.89 8.29
CA ILE A 7 -19.61 25.95 9.38
C ILE A 7 -18.27 25.23 9.13
N GLY A 8 -17.28 25.56 9.94
CA GLY A 8 -15.98 24.92 9.92
C GLY A 8 -16.07 23.44 10.34
N HIS A 9 -15.62 22.55 9.51
CA HIS A 9 -15.40 21.16 9.88
C HIS A 9 -14.23 21.08 10.86
N PRO A 10 -14.34 20.28 11.95
CA PRO A 10 -13.22 20.07 12.85
C PRO A 10 -12.07 19.37 12.09
N PRO A 11 -10.81 19.70 12.43
CA PRO A 11 -9.64 19.06 11.79
C PRO A 11 -9.66 17.56 12.08
N ARG A 12 -9.65 16.74 11.04
CA ARG A 12 -9.47 15.29 11.17
C ARG A 12 -8.08 15.04 11.74
N ALA A 13 -8.01 14.38 12.87
CA ALA A 13 -6.76 13.93 13.49
C ALA A 13 -5.93 13.12 12.50
N PRO A 14 -4.59 13.24 12.53
CA PRO A 14 -3.71 12.47 11.67
C PRO A 14 -3.91 10.98 11.94
N LEU A 15 -4.00 10.18 10.86
CA LEU A 15 -4.02 8.72 10.90
C LEU A 15 -2.66 8.22 11.44
N ILE A 16 -2.50 8.30 12.75
CA ILE A 16 -1.38 7.69 13.45
C ILE A 16 -1.89 6.32 13.89
N TRP A 17 -1.22 5.28 13.44
CA TRP A 17 -1.35 3.93 13.99
C TRP A 17 -0.95 3.95 15.47
N ASN A 18 -1.82 4.43 16.34
CA ASN A 18 -1.64 4.36 17.77
C ASN A 18 -2.67 3.39 18.37
N THR A 19 -2.13 2.33 18.95
CA THR A 19 -2.77 1.36 19.83
C THR A 19 -3.75 0.37 19.19
N PHE A 20 -3.22 -0.78 18.80
CA PHE A 20 -4.01 -2.00 18.71
C PHE A 20 -4.44 -2.41 20.12
N THR A 21 -5.74 -2.35 20.40
CA THR A 21 -6.28 -2.69 21.71
C THR A 21 -6.58 -4.18 21.84
N ARG A 22 -6.28 -4.74 23.02
CA ARG A 22 -6.52 -6.14 23.39
C ARG A 22 -8.00 -6.52 23.29
N GLY A 23 -8.35 -7.47 22.42
CA GLY A 23 -9.68 -8.06 22.33
C GLY A 23 -9.88 -9.22 23.33
N ARG A 24 -11.03 -9.31 23.97
CA ARG A 24 -11.46 -10.42 24.84
C ARG A 24 -12.41 -11.34 24.09
N LEU A 25 -12.26 -12.64 24.36
CA LEU A 25 -13.13 -13.74 23.89
C LEU A 25 -14.60 -13.57 24.33
N ALA A 26 -15.53 -13.90 23.41
CA ALA A 26 -16.94 -14.07 23.73
C ALA A 26 -17.49 -15.37 23.13
N SER A 27 -18.35 -16.00 23.92
CA SER A 27 -18.94 -17.33 23.74
C SER A 27 -20.38 -17.29 23.22
N ARG A 28 -20.73 -18.34 22.48
CA ARG A 28 -22.07 -18.92 22.22
C ARG A 28 -23.06 -18.21 21.28
N ALA A 29 -23.74 -19.07 20.52
CA ALA A 29 -24.75 -18.89 19.49
C ALA A 29 -25.68 -17.68 19.65
N GLY A 30 -25.88 -16.93 18.54
CA GLY A 30 -26.85 -15.88 18.39
C GLY A 30 -26.21 -14.49 18.47
N HIS A 31 -25.90 -13.92 17.35
CA HIS A 31 -25.35 -12.56 17.19
C HIS A 31 -23.93 -12.36 17.74
N ARG A 32 -22.91 -12.39 16.92
CA ARG A 32 -21.60 -11.86 17.30
C ARG A 32 -21.70 -10.33 17.29
N PRO A 33 -21.45 -9.65 18.44
CA PRO A 33 -21.34 -8.20 18.43
C PRO A 33 -20.16 -7.80 17.53
N MET A 34 -20.17 -6.55 17.06
CA MET A 34 -19.09 -5.94 16.29
C MET A 34 -17.72 -6.49 16.71
N GLN A 35 -17.06 -7.20 15.82
CA GLN A 35 -15.69 -7.64 15.99
C GLN A 35 -14.77 -6.78 15.14
N LYS A 36 -13.68 -6.34 15.74
CA LYS A 36 -12.57 -5.73 15.02
C LYS A 36 -11.74 -6.88 14.45
N GLU A 37 -11.87 -7.13 13.16
CA GLU A 37 -11.07 -8.11 12.44
C GLU A 37 -9.72 -7.51 12.10
N THR A 38 -8.64 -8.19 12.48
CA THR A 38 -7.27 -7.82 12.10
C THR A 38 -6.64 -9.02 11.41
N GLU A 39 -6.29 -8.87 10.16
CA GLU A 39 -5.73 -9.93 9.33
C GLU A 39 -4.59 -9.43 8.45
N ILE A 40 -3.68 -10.33 8.08
CA ILE A 40 -2.81 -10.14 6.93
C ILE A 40 -3.18 -11.11 5.83
N LYS A 41 -3.30 -10.60 4.63
CA LYS A 41 -3.59 -11.36 3.42
C LYS A 41 -2.37 -11.43 2.52
N LEU A 42 -2.06 -12.64 2.09
CA LEU A 42 -0.88 -12.96 1.28
C LEU A 42 -1.34 -13.78 0.07
N ARG A 43 -1.16 -13.23 -1.11
CA ARG A 43 -1.39 -13.97 -2.34
C ARG A 43 -0.24 -14.97 -2.55
N VAL A 44 -0.58 -16.14 -3.06
CA VAL A 44 0.38 -17.22 -3.30
C VAL A 44 0.08 -17.95 -4.61
N SER A 45 1.00 -18.79 -5.08
CA SER A 45 0.74 -19.78 -6.12
C SER A 45 0.10 -21.04 -5.52
N ARG A 46 -0.48 -21.90 -6.37
CA ARG A 46 -0.99 -23.20 -5.94
C ARG A 46 0.10 -24.06 -5.30
N ALA A 47 1.29 -24.10 -5.90
CA ALA A 47 2.42 -24.83 -5.36
C ALA A 47 2.85 -24.29 -3.99
N THR A 48 2.83 -22.97 -3.81
CA THR A 48 3.11 -22.34 -2.52
C THR A 48 2.03 -22.66 -1.48
N LEU A 49 0.75 -22.73 -1.90
CA LEU A 49 -0.35 -23.09 -1.01
C LEU A 49 -0.19 -24.52 -0.47
N GLU A 50 0.18 -25.47 -1.34
CA GLU A 50 0.49 -26.85 -0.95
C GLU A 50 1.70 -26.93 -0.02
N ALA A 51 2.77 -26.19 -0.34
CA ALA A 51 3.96 -26.12 0.49
C ALA A 51 3.69 -25.53 1.88
N LEU A 52 2.76 -24.55 2.00
CA LEU A 52 2.35 -23.97 3.28
C LEU A 52 1.67 -25.01 4.20
N GLN A 53 0.90 -25.95 3.67
CA GLN A 53 0.26 -27.01 4.48
C GLN A 53 1.29 -27.89 5.17
N GLU A 54 2.39 -28.17 4.48
CA GLU A 54 3.48 -29.01 4.95
C GLU A 54 4.62 -28.23 5.61
N HIS A 55 4.56 -26.88 5.61
CA HIS A 55 5.62 -26.03 6.12
C HIS A 55 5.93 -26.34 7.60
N PRO A 56 7.20 -26.60 7.97
CA PRO A 56 7.56 -27.08 9.32
C PRO A 56 7.07 -26.16 10.44
N LEU A 57 7.10 -24.83 10.21
CA LEU A 57 6.64 -23.86 11.17
C LEU A 57 5.13 -24.00 11.45
N LEU A 58 4.29 -24.15 10.43
CA LEU A 58 2.84 -24.30 10.58
C LEU A 58 2.49 -25.69 11.11
N LYS A 59 3.09 -26.75 10.55
CA LYS A 59 2.84 -28.14 10.95
C LYS A 59 3.18 -28.40 12.43
N LYS A 60 4.30 -27.86 12.93
CA LYS A 60 4.68 -27.99 14.34
C LYS A 60 3.69 -27.32 15.30
N ARG A 61 3.00 -26.26 14.85
CA ARG A 61 2.11 -25.43 15.69
C ARG A 61 0.62 -25.72 15.46
N ASN A 62 0.27 -26.36 14.37
CA ASN A 62 -1.08 -26.83 14.07
C ASN A 62 -1.31 -28.18 14.73
N LYS A 63 -1.82 -28.17 15.97
CA LYS A 63 -2.09 -29.41 16.72
C LYS A 63 -3.39 -30.11 16.32
N SER A 64 -4.33 -29.39 15.73
CA SER A 64 -5.68 -29.89 15.42
C SER A 64 -5.82 -30.38 13.98
N GLY A 65 -4.79 -30.21 13.13
CA GLY A 65 -4.88 -30.43 11.71
C GLY A 65 -5.58 -29.30 10.98
N TRP A 66 -5.64 -29.42 9.66
CA TRP A 66 -6.36 -28.47 8.79
C TRP A 66 -7.83 -28.88 8.67
N GLU A 67 -8.74 -27.99 9.06
CA GLU A 67 -10.17 -28.15 8.86
C GLU A 67 -10.56 -27.64 7.47
N ARG A 68 -11.13 -28.51 6.62
CA ARG A 68 -11.57 -28.17 5.28
C ARG A 68 -13.04 -27.71 5.28
N ARG A 69 -13.30 -26.55 4.63
CA ARG A 69 -14.64 -25.98 4.44
C ARG A 69 -14.85 -25.56 2.98
N GLU A 70 -16.04 -25.75 2.47
CA GLU A 70 -16.48 -25.26 1.17
C GLU A 70 -17.35 -24.02 1.37
N LEU A 71 -16.89 -22.89 0.87
CA LEU A 71 -17.48 -21.58 1.11
C LEU A 71 -17.97 -20.97 -0.19
N TYR A 72 -19.28 -20.76 -0.28
CA TYR A 72 -19.87 -19.98 -1.35
C TYR A 72 -20.39 -18.67 -0.81
N ASN A 73 -19.98 -17.53 -1.40
CA ASN A 73 -20.45 -16.21 -0.99
C ASN A 73 -21.08 -15.49 -2.18
N GLN A 74 -22.20 -14.85 -1.92
CA GLN A 74 -22.86 -13.95 -2.86
C GLN A 74 -22.78 -12.54 -2.30
N TYR A 75 -22.21 -11.61 -3.09
CA TYR A 75 -22.05 -10.22 -2.69
C TYR A 75 -23.15 -9.36 -3.28
N TYR A 76 -23.63 -8.41 -2.48
CA TYR A 76 -24.79 -7.59 -2.79
C TYR A 76 -24.41 -6.12 -2.87
N ASP A 77 -24.96 -5.43 -3.85
CA ASP A 77 -24.95 -3.97 -3.96
C ASP A 77 -26.18 -3.51 -4.72
N THR A 78 -26.36 -2.20 -4.81
CA THR A 78 -27.38 -1.59 -5.65
C THR A 78 -26.88 -1.45 -7.10
N PRO A 79 -27.77 -1.18 -8.07
CA PRO A 79 -27.37 -0.88 -9.44
C PRO A 79 -26.37 0.28 -9.54
N GLY A 80 -26.46 1.27 -8.62
CA GLY A 80 -25.55 2.39 -8.53
C GLY A 80 -24.23 2.10 -7.81
N ARG A 81 -24.06 0.92 -7.23
CA ARG A 81 -22.83 0.51 -6.49
C ARG A 81 -22.52 1.43 -5.30
N GLU A 82 -23.54 1.80 -4.54
CA GLU A 82 -23.41 2.69 -3.40
C GLU A 82 -22.58 2.07 -2.27
N LEU A 83 -22.69 0.72 -2.06
CA LEU A 83 -21.86 0.04 -1.06
C LEU A 83 -20.39 0.08 -1.44
N ALA A 84 -20.06 -0.20 -2.72
CA ALA A 84 -18.69 -0.11 -3.23
C ALA A 84 -18.10 1.29 -3.00
N ARG A 85 -18.85 2.35 -3.38
CA ARG A 85 -18.41 3.74 -3.17
C ARG A 85 -18.21 4.09 -1.71
N ALA A 86 -19.02 3.52 -0.82
CA ALA A 86 -18.88 3.68 0.63
C ALA A 86 -17.80 2.78 1.23
N LYS A 87 -17.13 1.94 0.42
CA LYS A 87 -16.14 0.93 0.83
C LYS A 87 -16.72 -0.05 1.88
N VAL A 88 -17.94 -0.53 1.62
CA VAL A 88 -18.67 -1.49 2.43
C VAL A 88 -18.91 -2.75 1.60
N ALA A 89 -18.76 -3.91 2.22
CA ALA A 89 -19.09 -5.18 1.58
C ALA A 89 -20.20 -5.89 2.35
N LEU A 90 -21.28 -6.23 1.66
CA LEU A 90 -22.38 -7.03 2.17
C LEU A 90 -22.40 -8.37 1.42
N ARG A 91 -22.36 -9.48 2.16
CA ARG A 91 -22.41 -10.80 1.56
C ARG A 91 -23.36 -11.73 2.30
N MET A 92 -23.87 -12.72 1.58
CA MET A 92 -24.46 -13.93 2.10
C MET A 92 -23.50 -15.09 1.85
N ARG A 93 -23.06 -15.77 2.91
CA ARG A 93 -22.18 -16.95 2.87
C ARG A 93 -23.00 -18.20 3.11
N ARG A 94 -22.76 -19.21 2.32
CA ARG A 94 -23.12 -20.59 2.63
C ARG A 94 -21.85 -21.33 3.10
N ASP A 95 -21.91 -21.91 4.30
CA ASP A 95 -20.88 -22.75 4.91
C ASP A 95 -21.53 -24.06 5.34
N GLY A 96 -21.46 -25.07 4.48
CA GLY A 96 -22.27 -26.30 4.61
C GLY A 96 -23.77 -25.96 4.60
N GLU A 97 -24.46 -26.26 5.70
CA GLU A 97 -25.90 -25.99 5.89
C GLU A 97 -26.18 -24.61 6.52
N GLN A 98 -25.15 -23.86 6.91
CA GLN A 98 -25.30 -22.56 7.55
C GLN A 98 -25.32 -21.42 6.54
N TYR A 99 -26.18 -20.44 6.79
CA TYR A 99 -26.22 -19.19 6.08
C TYR A 99 -25.77 -18.06 6.98
N ILE A 100 -24.78 -17.27 6.55
CA ILE A 100 -24.18 -16.19 7.33
C ILE A 100 -24.26 -14.90 6.51
N GLN A 101 -25.07 -13.96 6.96
CA GLN A 101 -25.03 -12.60 6.43
C GLN A 101 -23.89 -11.86 7.09
N THR A 102 -23.00 -11.28 6.30
CA THR A 102 -21.85 -10.50 6.79
C THR A 102 -21.89 -9.10 6.22
N LEU A 103 -21.69 -8.11 7.08
CA LEU A 103 -21.39 -6.74 6.69
C LEU A 103 -19.98 -6.41 7.16
N LYS A 104 -19.13 -5.97 6.22
CA LYS A 104 -17.79 -5.44 6.54
C LYS A 104 -17.76 -3.96 6.20
N SER A 105 -17.43 -3.12 7.17
CA SER A 105 -17.35 -1.68 6.95
C SER A 105 -15.99 -1.28 6.39
N ARG A 106 -15.91 -0.02 5.97
CA ARG A 106 -14.62 0.62 5.64
C ARG A 106 -13.67 0.45 6.82
N GLY A 107 -12.49 -0.11 6.55
CA GLY A 107 -11.41 -0.25 7.49
C GLY A 107 -10.16 0.47 7.02
N GLN A 108 -9.03 0.10 7.62
CA GLN A 108 -7.70 0.47 7.16
C GLN A 108 -7.04 -0.79 6.62
N SER A 109 -6.42 -0.67 5.44
CA SER A 109 -5.63 -1.74 4.86
C SER A 109 -4.38 -1.13 4.26
N VAL A 110 -3.23 -1.69 4.60
CA VAL A 110 -1.94 -1.28 4.06
C VAL A 110 -0.97 -2.45 4.15
N ALA A 111 -0.27 -2.70 3.07
CA ALA A 111 0.76 -3.73 3.00
C ALA A 111 0.26 -5.15 3.36
N GLY A 112 -0.97 -5.47 2.97
CA GLY A 112 -1.63 -6.74 3.27
C GLY A 112 -2.26 -6.82 4.66
N LEU A 113 -1.83 -5.96 5.60
CA LEU A 113 -2.42 -5.89 6.94
C LEU A 113 -3.68 -5.04 6.91
N SER A 114 -4.82 -5.63 7.27
CA SER A 114 -6.11 -4.94 7.31
C SER A 114 -6.75 -5.01 8.69
N GLU A 115 -7.46 -3.93 9.03
CA GLU A 115 -8.25 -3.82 10.24
C GLU A 115 -9.59 -3.17 9.90
N ARG A 116 -10.70 -3.87 10.18
CA ARG A 116 -12.05 -3.39 9.86
C ARG A 116 -13.08 -3.96 10.82
N ASN A 117 -14.25 -3.32 10.90
CA ASN A 117 -15.37 -3.85 11.67
C ASN A 117 -16.13 -4.85 10.81
N GLU A 118 -16.48 -5.98 11.43
CA GLU A 118 -17.28 -7.05 10.85
C GLU A 118 -18.47 -7.37 11.74
N TRP A 119 -19.63 -7.61 11.12
CA TRP A 119 -20.86 -8.06 11.75
C TRP A 119 -21.35 -9.32 11.03
N ASP A 120 -21.50 -10.40 11.77
CA ASP A 120 -22.01 -11.67 11.29
C ASP A 120 -23.37 -12.00 11.89
N TRP A 121 -24.32 -12.38 11.08
CA TRP A 121 -25.63 -12.88 11.48
C TRP A 121 -25.89 -14.25 10.88
N TYR A 122 -26.10 -15.23 11.73
CA TYR A 122 -26.51 -16.58 11.33
C TYR A 122 -27.99 -16.59 11.03
N LEU A 123 -28.36 -17.05 9.83
CA LEU A 123 -29.72 -17.04 9.31
C LEU A 123 -30.20 -18.45 9.00
N GLU A 124 -31.51 -18.68 9.11
CA GLU A 124 -32.12 -19.97 8.77
C GLU A 124 -32.27 -20.18 7.26
N LYS A 125 -32.27 -19.10 6.49
CA LYS A 125 -32.53 -19.13 5.03
C LYS A 125 -31.48 -18.35 4.26
N ASN A 126 -31.22 -18.76 3.02
CA ASN A 126 -30.34 -18.04 2.09
C ASN A 126 -31.04 -16.76 1.56
N LYS A 127 -31.35 -15.84 2.43
CA LYS A 127 -31.98 -14.56 2.09
C LYS A 127 -31.53 -13.48 3.04
N LEU A 128 -31.15 -12.29 2.51
CA LEU A 128 -30.77 -11.15 3.33
C LEU A 128 -31.88 -10.77 4.32
N ASP A 129 -31.51 -10.60 5.57
CA ASP A 129 -32.35 -9.96 6.60
C ASP A 129 -31.99 -8.48 6.68
N LEU A 130 -32.75 -7.66 5.95
CA LEU A 130 -32.52 -6.20 5.90
C LEU A 130 -32.74 -5.51 7.24
N LYS A 131 -33.46 -6.12 8.19
CA LYS A 131 -33.68 -5.57 9.53
C LYS A 131 -32.42 -5.62 10.38
N LYS A 132 -31.47 -6.53 10.05
CA LYS A 132 -30.17 -6.62 10.73
C LYS A 132 -29.22 -5.50 10.33
N LEU A 133 -29.47 -4.81 9.20
CA LEU A 133 -28.70 -3.68 8.71
C LEU A 133 -29.24 -2.38 9.36
N ASP A 134 -29.11 -2.28 10.67
CA ASP A 134 -29.58 -1.15 11.46
C ASP A 134 -28.49 -0.08 11.68
N ASP A 135 -28.81 1.00 12.35
CA ASP A 135 -27.92 2.15 12.59
C ASP A 135 -26.62 1.81 13.36
N LYS A 136 -26.54 0.62 13.98
CA LYS A 136 -25.34 0.17 14.69
C LYS A 136 -24.25 -0.32 13.75
N CYS A 137 -24.63 -0.77 12.56
CA CYS A 137 -23.70 -1.32 11.58
C CYS A 137 -23.74 -0.59 10.21
N TRP A 138 -24.90 0.02 9.89
CA TRP A 138 -25.09 0.65 8.58
C TRP A 138 -24.42 2.03 8.54
N PRO A 139 -23.53 2.30 7.57
CA PRO A 139 -22.82 3.57 7.50
C PRO A 139 -23.74 4.77 7.29
N ALA A 140 -23.44 5.88 7.96
CA ALA A 140 -24.19 7.12 7.82
C ALA A 140 -24.25 7.64 6.38
N ALA A 141 -23.23 7.38 5.57
CA ALA A 141 -23.18 7.73 4.16
C ALA A 141 -24.24 6.99 3.32
N LEU A 142 -24.80 5.89 3.82
CA LEU A 142 -25.80 5.05 3.16
C LEU A 142 -27.17 5.13 3.82
N LYS A 143 -27.40 6.09 4.75
CA LYS A 143 -28.64 6.20 5.54
C LYS A 143 -29.90 6.28 4.68
N ASP A 144 -29.81 6.99 3.55
CA ASP A 144 -30.94 7.24 2.64
C ASP A 144 -31.09 6.15 1.56
N LEU A 145 -30.22 5.11 1.58
CA LEU A 145 -30.26 4.04 0.60
C LEU A 145 -31.48 3.13 0.79
N ASP A 146 -32.28 2.94 -0.25
CA ASP A 146 -33.33 1.91 -0.24
C ASP A 146 -32.70 0.51 -0.32
N LYS A 147 -32.60 -0.15 0.82
CA LYS A 147 -32.02 -1.50 0.96
C LYS A 147 -32.75 -2.58 0.13
N LYS A 148 -33.97 -2.30 -0.36
CA LYS A 148 -34.70 -3.21 -1.25
C LYS A 148 -34.06 -3.29 -2.65
N GLN A 149 -33.22 -2.33 -3.02
CA GLN A 149 -32.50 -2.32 -4.30
C GLN A 149 -31.25 -3.20 -4.28
N LEU A 150 -30.87 -3.73 -3.12
CA LEU A 150 -29.72 -4.64 -2.99
C LEU A 150 -29.95 -5.93 -3.78
N LYS A 151 -29.07 -6.19 -4.74
CA LYS A 151 -29.10 -7.38 -5.61
C LYS A 151 -27.74 -8.08 -5.60
N PRO A 152 -27.68 -9.38 -5.86
CA PRO A 152 -26.41 -10.06 -6.08
C PRO A 152 -25.70 -9.49 -7.32
N ILE A 153 -24.40 -9.23 -7.20
CA ILE A 153 -23.58 -8.66 -8.29
C ILE A 153 -22.41 -9.55 -8.69
N PHE A 154 -21.80 -10.26 -7.75
CA PHE A 154 -20.76 -11.24 -7.99
C PHE A 154 -20.73 -12.28 -6.87
N SER A 155 -20.00 -13.36 -7.08
CA SER A 155 -19.83 -14.45 -6.11
C SER A 155 -18.37 -14.82 -5.91
N THR A 156 -18.10 -15.52 -4.81
CA THR A 156 -16.85 -16.26 -4.61
C THR A 156 -17.18 -17.70 -4.23
N ASP A 157 -16.46 -18.62 -4.83
CA ASP A 157 -16.59 -20.06 -4.59
C ASP A 157 -15.20 -20.65 -4.35
N PHE A 158 -14.93 -21.07 -3.12
CA PHE A 158 -13.60 -21.52 -2.75
C PHE A 158 -13.62 -22.53 -1.60
N VAL A 159 -12.58 -23.35 -1.58
CA VAL A 159 -12.27 -24.23 -0.45
C VAL A 159 -11.31 -23.48 0.48
N ARG A 160 -11.65 -23.46 1.75
CA ARG A 160 -10.81 -22.97 2.85
C ARG A 160 -10.28 -24.13 3.66
N GLN A 161 -8.98 -24.20 3.84
CA GLN A 161 -8.35 -25.02 4.87
C GLN A 161 -7.86 -24.10 5.98
N ARG A 162 -8.39 -24.27 7.18
CA ARG A 162 -8.06 -23.41 8.31
C ARG A 162 -7.45 -24.18 9.47
N ALA A 163 -6.57 -23.53 10.20
CA ALA A 163 -5.96 -24.06 11.42
C ALA A 163 -5.69 -22.96 12.42
N GLU A 164 -5.79 -23.25 13.71
CA GLU A 164 -5.37 -22.34 14.77
C GLU A 164 -3.89 -22.57 15.07
N ILE A 165 -3.11 -21.50 15.00
CA ILE A 165 -1.66 -21.49 15.19
C ILE A 165 -1.33 -20.65 16.41
N ALA A 166 -0.66 -21.26 17.39
CA ALA A 166 -0.07 -20.53 18.50
C ALA A 166 1.39 -20.19 18.17
N TRP A 167 1.71 -18.87 18.05
CA TRP A 167 3.02 -18.40 17.68
C TRP A 167 3.59 -17.43 18.72
N GLY A 168 4.93 -17.32 18.80
CA GLY A 168 5.60 -16.53 19.81
C GLY A 168 5.74 -17.25 21.17
N ARG A 169 6.34 -16.58 22.16
CA ARG A 169 6.57 -17.12 23.52
C ARG A 169 6.24 -16.08 24.58
N GLY A 170 5.87 -16.55 25.77
CA GLY A 170 5.62 -15.70 26.93
C GLY A 170 4.55 -14.63 26.65
N LYS A 171 4.87 -13.37 26.93
CA LYS A 171 3.95 -12.22 26.71
C LYS A 171 3.75 -11.90 25.23
N ALA A 172 4.67 -12.30 24.35
CA ALA A 172 4.57 -12.12 22.89
C ALA A 172 3.82 -13.29 22.21
N ARG A 173 3.24 -14.22 22.96
CA ARG A 173 2.44 -15.30 22.38
C ARG A 173 1.14 -14.75 21.79
N VAL A 174 0.87 -15.11 20.54
CA VAL A 174 -0.36 -14.80 19.81
C VAL A 174 -1.07 -16.07 19.39
N VAL A 175 -2.36 -15.96 19.18
CA VAL A 175 -3.18 -17.00 18.54
C VAL A 175 -3.67 -16.45 17.22
N VAL A 176 -3.39 -17.16 16.14
CA VAL A 176 -3.67 -16.77 14.76
C VAL A 176 -4.48 -17.88 14.10
N GLU A 177 -5.57 -17.53 13.44
CA GLU A 177 -6.18 -18.44 12.47
C GLU A 177 -5.44 -18.30 11.15
N ALA A 178 -4.82 -19.37 10.68
CA ALA A 178 -4.27 -19.47 9.34
C ALA A 178 -5.31 -20.10 8.42
N ALA A 179 -5.64 -19.45 7.31
CA ALA A 179 -6.61 -19.91 6.34
C ALA A 179 -5.98 -19.94 4.95
N LEU A 180 -5.98 -21.10 4.31
CA LEU A 180 -5.54 -21.34 2.93
C LEU A 180 -6.76 -21.40 2.04
N ASP A 181 -6.95 -20.42 1.17
CA ASP A 181 -8.11 -20.28 0.28
C ASP A 181 -7.74 -20.60 -1.16
N LEU A 182 -8.45 -21.54 -1.77
CA LEU A 182 -8.31 -21.90 -3.18
C LEU A 182 -9.66 -21.95 -3.86
N GLY A 183 -9.86 -21.18 -4.92
CA GLY A 183 -11.12 -21.14 -5.67
C GLY A 183 -11.16 -19.99 -6.64
N LYS A 184 -12.32 -19.31 -6.74
CA LYS A 184 -12.53 -18.25 -7.72
C LYS A 184 -13.49 -17.16 -7.25
N VAL A 185 -13.30 -15.97 -7.78
CA VAL A 185 -14.27 -14.86 -7.84
C VAL A 185 -14.94 -14.89 -9.21
N VAL A 186 -16.26 -14.72 -9.27
CA VAL A 186 -17.04 -14.77 -10.51
C VAL A 186 -17.97 -13.56 -10.59
N ALA A 187 -17.89 -12.80 -11.68
CA ALA A 187 -18.78 -11.68 -11.99
C ALA A 187 -19.24 -11.77 -13.47
N GLY A 188 -20.50 -12.16 -13.71
CA GLY A 188 -20.98 -12.50 -15.05
C GLY A 188 -20.15 -13.62 -15.65
N ASP A 189 -19.61 -13.39 -16.86
CA ASP A 189 -18.75 -14.34 -17.56
C ASP A 189 -17.27 -14.26 -17.16
N ASN A 190 -16.89 -13.25 -16.34
CA ASN A 190 -15.53 -13.05 -15.91
C ASN A 190 -15.22 -13.79 -14.62
N GLN A 191 -14.01 -14.34 -14.52
CA GLN A 191 -13.55 -14.99 -13.30
C GLN A 191 -12.07 -14.71 -13.02
N GLU A 192 -11.71 -14.76 -11.73
CA GLU A 192 -10.34 -14.63 -11.24
C GLU A 192 -10.08 -15.68 -10.17
N GLU A 193 -8.89 -16.30 -10.20
CA GLU A 193 -8.50 -17.29 -9.21
C GLU A 193 -8.30 -16.69 -7.82
N ILE A 194 -8.84 -17.33 -6.79
CA ILE A 194 -8.47 -17.11 -5.39
C ILE A 194 -7.39 -18.13 -5.05
N CYS A 195 -6.22 -17.68 -4.66
CA CYS A 195 -5.14 -18.50 -4.13
C CYS A 195 -4.36 -17.66 -3.12
N GLU A 196 -4.71 -17.79 -1.84
CA GLU A 196 -4.18 -16.89 -0.80
C GLU A 196 -4.09 -17.54 0.58
N LEU A 197 -3.14 -17.08 1.38
CA LEU A 197 -3.04 -17.30 2.82
C LEU A 197 -3.59 -16.06 3.53
N GLU A 198 -4.57 -16.25 4.42
CA GLU A 198 -5.00 -15.25 5.38
C GLU A 198 -4.51 -15.64 6.79
N LEU A 199 -3.90 -14.73 7.50
CA LEU A 199 -3.54 -14.89 8.90
C LEU A 199 -4.36 -13.89 9.72
N GLU A 200 -5.37 -14.38 10.44
CA GLU A 200 -6.27 -13.57 11.23
C GLU A 200 -5.90 -13.63 12.72
N LEU A 201 -5.76 -12.48 13.34
CA LEU A 201 -5.43 -12.36 14.77
C LEU A 201 -6.64 -12.72 15.63
N ARG A 202 -6.52 -13.81 16.40
CA ARG A 202 -7.52 -14.20 17.40
C ARG A 202 -7.17 -13.67 18.78
N GLN A 203 -5.88 -13.57 19.10
CA GLN A 203 -5.41 -13.06 20.38
C GLN A 203 -3.97 -12.55 20.27
N GLY A 204 -3.67 -11.40 20.87
CA GLY A 204 -2.32 -10.84 20.99
C GLY A 204 -2.12 -9.55 20.23
N ASP A 205 -0.89 -9.32 19.74
CA ASP A 205 -0.48 -8.10 19.04
C ASP A 205 -0.45 -8.33 17.52
N ALA A 206 -0.99 -7.39 16.76
CA ALA A 206 -1.04 -7.45 15.30
C ALA A 206 0.34 -7.45 14.63
N ALA A 207 1.37 -6.86 15.27
CA ALA A 207 2.73 -6.89 14.74
C ALA A 207 3.24 -8.33 14.55
N ALA A 208 2.77 -9.27 15.39
CA ALA A 208 3.13 -10.68 15.28
C ALA A 208 2.64 -11.35 13.99
N LEU A 209 1.57 -10.84 13.36
CA LEU A 209 1.12 -11.33 12.04
C LEU A 209 2.17 -11.06 10.96
N LEU A 210 2.74 -9.85 10.96
CA LEU A 210 3.80 -9.49 10.01
C LEU A 210 5.09 -10.27 10.28
N GLU A 211 5.39 -10.54 11.55
CA GLU A 211 6.57 -11.36 11.91
C GLU A 211 6.40 -12.81 11.42
N LEU A 212 5.24 -13.42 11.68
CA LEU A 212 4.92 -14.77 11.21
C LEU A 212 4.92 -14.83 9.66
N ALA A 213 4.33 -13.84 9.00
CA ALA A 213 4.31 -13.76 7.55
C ALA A 213 5.72 -13.62 6.96
N ALA A 214 6.60 -12.81 7.58
CA ALA A 214 7.98 -12.64 7.13
C ALA A 214 8.82 -13.90 7.36
N GLU A 215 8.59 -14.64 8.45
CA GLU A 215 9.27 -15.92 8.71
C GLU A 215 8.89 -16.98 7.65
N LEU A 216 7.61 -17.03 7.26
CA LEU A 216 7.15 -17.91 6.16
C LEU A 216 7.67 -17.44 4.79
N ALA A 217 7.76 -16.14 4.57
CA ALA A 217 8.22 -15.55 3.31
C ALA A 217 9.75 -15.68 3.09
N ALA A 218 10.51 -16.07 4.12
CA ALA A 218 11.92 -16.38 3.96
C ALA A 218 12.13 -17.65 3.11
N ASP A 219 11.18 -18.59 3.18
CA ASP A 219 11.25 -19.87 2.48
C ASP A 219 10.32 -19.95 1.26
N LEU A 220 9.24 -19.17 1.24
CA LEU A 220 8.17 -19.27 0.25
C LEU A 220 7.82 -17.89 -0.35
N PRO A 221 7.42 -17.83 -1.65
CA PRO A 221 6.95 -16.59 -2.26
C PRO A 221 5.55 -16.23 -1.75
N LEU A 222 5.49 -15.30 -0.79
CA LEU A 222 4.27 -14.76 -0.19
C LEU A 222 4.14 -13.27 -0.51
N MET A 223 3.04 -12.87 -1.17
CA MET A 223 2.83 -11.49 -1.61
C MET A 223 1.78 -10.81 -0.76
N PRO A 224 2.13 -9.79 0.05
CA PRO A 224 1.14 -8.95 0.71
C PRO A 224 0.13 -8.41 -0.30
N CYS A 225 -1.16 -8.58 -0.02
CA CYS A 225 -2.24 -8.21 -0.94
C CYS A 225 -3.33 -7.42 -0.23
N ASP A 226 -3.43 -6.13 -0.51
CA ASP A 226 -4.46 -5.26 0.03
C ASP A 226 -5.83 -5.42 -0.66
N ILE A 227 -5.85 -6.05 -1.85
CA ILE A 227 -7.06 -6.18 -2.64
C ILE A 227 -7.89 -7.34 -2.09
N SER A 228 -9.01 -7.02 -1.45
CA SER A 228 -9.91 -8.02 -0.88
C SER A 228 -10.66 -8.81 -1.96
N LYS A 229 -11.22 -10.00 -1.60
CA LYS A 229 -12.12 -10.77 -2.48
C LYS A 229 -13.29 -9.92 -2.99
N ALA A 230 -13.81 -9.00 -2.16
CA ALA A 230 -14.87 -8.07 -2.56
C ALA A 230 -14.38 -7.07 -3.62
N GLU A 231 -13.22 -6.45 -3.42
CA GLU A 231 -12.64 -5.53 -4.41
C GLU A 231 -12.34 -6.23 -5.74
N ARG A 232 -11.86 -7.48 -5.69
CA ARG A 232 -11.63 -8.31 -6.89
C ARG A 232 -12.94 -8.57 -7.64
N GLY A 233 -14.04 -8.82 -6.91
CA GLY A 233 -15.37 -8.96 -7.50
C GLY A 233 -15.88 -7.68 -8.16
N TYR A 234 -15.71 -6.53 -7.53
CA TYR A 234 -16.04 -5.23 -8.13
C TYR A 234 -15.18 -4.92 -9.35
N ARG A 235 -13.88 -5.22 -9.30
CA ARG A 235 -12.95 -5.07 -10.42
C ARG A 235 -13.35 -5.93 -11.63
N LEU A 236 -13.78 -7.16 -11.39
CA LEU A 236 -14.29 -8.04 -12.44
C LEU A 236 -15.62 -7.57 -13.00
N PHE A 237 -16.51 -7.05 -12.14
CA PHE A 237 -17.83 -6.56 -12.52
C PHE A 237 -17.75 -5.30 -13.38
N ASP A 238 -16.87 -4.35 -13.02
CA ASP A 238 -16.63 -3.12 -13.78
C ASP A 238 -15.15 -2.70 -13.71
N PRO A 239 -14.32 -3.23 -14.60
CA PRO A 239 -12.88 -2.94 -14.63
C PRO A 239 -12.55 -1.45 -14.81
N ASN A 240 -13.43 -0.69 -15.47
CA ASN A 240 -13.18 0.72 -15.80
C ASN A 240 -13.39 1.67 -14.61
N SER A 241 -14.11 1.22 -13.58
CA SER A 241 -14.38 2.03 -12.38
C SER A 241 -13.45 1.71 -11.21
N TYR A 242 -12.51 0.80 -11.38
CA TYR A 242 -11.62 0.39 -10.31
C TYR A 242 -10.42 1.33 -10.18
N GLU A 243 -10.30 1.95 -9.00
CA GLU A 243 -9.16 2.81 -8.65
C GLU A 243 -8.03 1.97 -8.05
N VAL A 244 -6.91 1.88 -8.78
CA VAL A 244 -5.75 1.06 -8.38
C VAL A 244 -4.92 1.75 -7.31
N ASP A 245 -4.63 3.03 -7.51
CA ASP A 245 -3.74 3.82 -6.68
C ASP A 245 -4.52 4.98 -6.05
N PRO A 246 -5.05 4.79 -4.84
CA PRO A 246 -5.77 5.84 -4.16
C PRO A 246 -4.84 7.04 -3.90
N PRO A 247 -5.35 8.28 -3.92
CA PRO A 247 -4.53 9.46 -3.73
C PRO A 247 -3.80 9.44 -2.39
N ALA A 248 -2.55 9.88 -2.39
CA ALA A 248 -1.75 10.05 -1.18
C ALA A 248 -2.43 10.99 -0.17
N GLN A 249 -2.18 10.78 1.11
CA GLN A 249 -2.65 11.68 2.15
C GLN A 249 -2.06 13.08 1.92
N LYS A 250 -2.91 14.11 1.96
CA LYS A 250 -2.44 15.50 1.89
C LYS A 250 -1.61 15.83 3.12
N LEU A 251 -0.35 16.18 2.89
CA LEU A 251 0.57 16.63 3.92
C LEU A 251 0.49 18.16 4.07
N LEU A 252 0.75 18.64 5.28
CA LEU A 252 0.80 20.07 5.62
C LEU A 252 2.24 20.48 5.93
N ALA A 253 2.55 21.77 5.76
CA ALA A 253 3.90 22.30 6.01
C ALA A 253 4.35 22.12 7.48
N GLU A 254 3.42 22.16 8.43
CA GLU A 254 3.64 21.95 9.85
C GLU A 254 3.69 20.49 10.29
N THR A 255 3.37 19.53 9.40
CA THR A 255 3.44 18.11 9.73
C THR A 255 4.85 17.75 10.22
N PRO A 256 5.00 17.08 11.39
CA PRO A 256 6.31 16.61 11.84
C PRO A 256 6.94 15.68 10.81
N LEU A 257 8.25 15.79 10.60
CA LEU A 257 8.98 15.02 9.60
C LEU A 257 8.81 13.51 9.78
N ASP A 258 8.72 13.01 11.02
CA ASP A 258 8.44 11.61 11.32
C ASP A 258 7.07 11.16 10.82
N GLY A 259 6.06 11.98 11.03
CA GLY A 259 4.70 11.71 10.56
C GLY A 259 4.62 11.72 9.04
N ALA A 260 5.28 12.70 8.42
CA ALA A 260 5.36 12.80 6.96
C ALA A 260 6.10 11.61 6.35
N PHE A 261 7.25 11.23 6.93
CA PHE A 261 8.00 10.06 6.50
C PHE A 261 7.15 8.78 6.55
N ALA A 262 6.51 8.53 7.71
CA ALA A 262 5.67 7.35 7.87
C ALA A 262 4.51 7.33 6.86
N ALA A 263 3.81 8.46 6.69
CA ALA A 263 2.69 8.57 5.75
C ALA A 263 3.11 8.31 4.30
N ILE A 264 4.23 8.90 3.86
CA ILE A 264 4.76 8.71 2.50
C ILE A 264 5.24 7.27 2.30
N ALA A 265 6.00 6.71 3.26
CA ALA A 265 6.55 5.36 3.15
C ALA A 265 5.43 4.30 3.08
N TRP A 266 4.40 4.41 3.92
CA TRP A 266 3.23 3.54 3.86
C TRP A 266 2.45 3.67 2.56
N TYR A 267 2.29 4.90 2.06
CA TYR A 267 1.64 5.14 0.77
C TYR A 267 2.42 4.45 -0.36
N LEU A 268 3.72 4.72 -0.47
CA LEU A 268 4.54 4.15 -1.55
C LEU A 268 4.59 2.62 -1.51
N LEU A 269 4.71 2.03 -0.32
CA LEU A 269 4.74 0.58 -0.15
C LEU A 269 3.38 -0.04 -0.51
N GLY A 270 2.28 0.48 0.05
CA GLY A 270 0.93 -0.03 -0.21
C GLY A 270 0.53 0.13 -1.68
N SER A 271 0.79 1.31 -2.28
CA SER A 271 0.52 1.54 -3.70
C SER A 271 1.34 0.61 -4.60
N SER A 272 2.62 0.37 -4.28
CA SER A 272 3.45 -0.59 -5.03
C SER A 272 2.84 -1.98 -5.05
N GLN A 273 2.30 -2.46 -3.93
CA GLN A 273 1.65 -3.76 -3.85
C GLN A 273 0.36 -3.80 -4.69
N ARG A 274 -0.45 -2.75 -4.63
CA ARG A 274 -1.68 -2.66 -5.43
C ARG A 274 -1.39 -2.57 -6.93
N LEU A 275 -0.37 -1.82 -7.33
CA LEU A 275 0.08 -1.72 -8.72
C LEU A 275 0.57 -3.09 -9.26
N ALA A 276 1.37 -3.82 -8.47
CA ALA A 276 1.81 -5.16 -8.81
C ALA A 276 0.62 -6.13 -9.00
N GLU A 277 -0.36 -6.12 -8.09
CA GLU A 277 -1.56 -6.93 -8.19
C GLU A 277 -2.44 -6.54 -9.39
N GLN A 278 -2.57 -5.26 -9.70
CA GLN A 278 -3.34 -4.82 -10.85
C GLN A 278 -2.65 -5.16 -12.17
N TYR A 279 -1.31 -5.07 -12.21
CA TYR A 279 -0.54 -5.50 -13.37
C TYR A 279 -0.72 -7.00 -13.65
N ARG A 280 -0.75 -7.84 -12.60
CA ARG A 280 -1.06 -9.27 -12.73
C ARG A 280 -2.43 -9.51 -13.33
N PHE A 281 -3.40 -8.67 -12.97
CA PHE A 281 -4.76 -8.80 -13.46
C PHE A 281 -4.89 -8.46 -14.95
N ASN A 282 -4.36 -7.31 -15.39
CA ASN A 282 -4.61 -6.80 -16.74
C ASN A 282 -3.38 -6.66 -17.64
N GLY A 283 -2.16 -6.69 -17.10
CA GLY A 283 -0.92 -6.61 -17.86
C GLY A 283 -0.60 -5.25 -18.47
N HIS A 284 -1.26 -4.16 -18.04
CA HIS A 284 -1.00 -2.83 -18.58
C HIS A 284 0.37 -2.31 -18.19
N TRP A 285 1.20 -2.02 -19.17
CA TRP A 285 2.60 -1.60 -19.00
C TRP A 285 2.78 -0.42 -18.05
N ARG A 286 1.93 0.59 -18.13
CA ARG A 286 2.01 1.79 -17.29
C ARG A 286 2.02 1.46 -15.80
N LEU A 287 1.35 0.38 -15.39
CA LEU A 287 1.35 -0.06 -13.98
C LEU A 287 2.74 -0.48 -13.50
N LEU A 288 3.57 -1.04 -14.39
CA LEU A 288 4.98 -1.35 -14.08
C LEU A 288 5.84 -0.08 -13.99
N GLU A 289 5.59 0.92 -14.83
CA GLU A 289 6.30 2.20 -14.75
C GLU A 289 5.96 2.93 -13.45
N ASP A 290 4.67 3.00 -13.08
CA ASP A 290 4.21 3.60 -11.84
C ASP A 290 4.75 2.81 -10.62
N TRP A 291 4.75 1.48 -10.68
CA TRP A 291 5.34 0.61 -9.68
C TRP A 291 6.84 0.87 -9.49
N LEU A 292 7.61 0.90 -10.57
CA LEU A 292 9.03 1.21 -10.55
C LEU A 292 9.30 2.59 -9.94
N GLN A 293 8.50 3.58 -10.32
CA GLN A 293 8.62 4.94 -9.79
C GLN A 293 8.38 4.98 -8.26
N HIS A 294 7.37 4.26 -7.76
CA HIS A 294 7.11 4.18 -6.32
C HIS A 294 8.28 3.52 -5.57
N LEU A 295 8.89 2.48 -6.13
CA LEU A 295 10.06 1.84 -5.51
C LEU A 295 11.30 2.74 -5.52
N GLN A 296 11.55 3.47 -6.60
CA GLN A 296 12.63 4.45 -6.68
C GLN A 296 12.43 5.59 -5.67
N ASP A 297 11.17 6.04 -5.49
CA ASP A 297 10.82 7.05 -4.49
C ASP A 297 11.00 6.54 -3.08
N LEU A 298 10.54 5.33 -2.78
CA LEU A 298 10.74 4.69 -1.48
C LEU A 298 12.23 4.54 -1.18
N ARG A 299 13.04 4.14 -2.17
CA ARG A 299 14.49 4.05 -2.01
C ARG A 299 15.13 5.39 -1.69
N THR A 300 14.72 6.45 -2.37
CA THR A 300 15.17 7.82 -2.12
C THR A 300 14.76 8.28 -0.73
N LEU A 301 13.51 8.06 -0.35
CA LEU A 301 12.95 8.41 0.95
C LEU A 301 13.75 7.78 2.10
N LEU A 302 14.06 6.48 2.02
CA LEU A 302 14.82 5.74 3.04
C LEU A 302 16.26 6.24 3.22
N GLY A 303 16.80 7.00 2.27
CA GLY A 303 18.19 7.47 2.28
C GLY A 303 18.39 8.96 2.46
N SER A 304 17.32 9.80 2.48
CA SER A 304 17.44 11.27 2.33
C SER A 304 17.13 12.09 3.59
N LEU A 305 16.64 11.47 4.68
CA LEU A 305 16.19 12.20 5.86
C LEU A 305 17.26 12.39 6.96
N GLY A 306 18.51 12.11 6.65
CA GLY A 306 19.64 12.35 7.54
C GLY A 306 19.50 11.66 8.89
N GLN A 307 19.57 12.42 10.00
CA GLN A 307 19.48 11.86 11.35
C GLN A 307 18.03 11.52 11.77
N ALA A 308 17.02 12.04 11.06
CA ALA A 308 15.63 11.71 11.33
C ALA A 308 15.31 10.25 10.96
N VAL A 309 15.94 9.73 9.91
CA VAL A 309 15.93 8.30 9.57
C VAL A 309 17.38 7.86 9.37
N PRO A 310 18.05 7.39 10.43
CA PRO A 310 19.46 7.02 10.35
C PRO A 310 19.71 5.96 9.29
N ARG A 311 20.71 6.18 8.43
CA ARG A 311 21.01 5.24 7.33
C ARG A 311 21.32 3.82 7.80
N ALA A 312 21.87 3.67 9.00
CA ALA A 312 22.12 2.36 9.60
C ALA A 312 20.82 1.59 9.84
N SER A 313 19.75 2.26 10.32
CA SER A 313 18.46 1.60 10.61
C SER A 313 17.71 1.12 9.37
N SER A 314 17.93 1.75 8.22
CA SER A 314 17.28 1.39 6.96
C SER A 314 18.20 0.63 5.99
N ARG A 315 19.40 0.22 6.42
CA ARG A 315 20.42 -0.37 5.53
C ARG A 315 19.92 -1.61 4.80
N GLU A 316 19.43 -2.60 5.54
CA GLU A 316 18.96 -3.88 4.96
C GLU A 316 17.82 -3.67 3.96
N LEU A 317 16.86 -2.76 4.29
CA LEU A 317 15.76 -2.44 3.38
C LEU A 317 16.26 -1.75 2.10
N ARG A 318 17.25 -0.85 2.22
CA ARG A 318 17.82 -0.18 1.06
C ARG A 318 18.61 -1.13 0.17
N GLU A 319 19.40 -2.03 0.76
CA GLU A 319 20.16 -3.05 0.04
C GLU A 319 19.24 -4.03 -0.70
N ALA A 320 18.16 -4.52 -0.05
CA ALA A 320 17.18 -5.37 -0.68
C ALA A 320 16.45 -4.65 -1.84
N LEU A 321 16.10 -3.38 -1.64
CA LEU A 321 15.45 -2.58 -2.67
C LEU A 321 16.39 -2.23 -3.82
N ASP A 322 17.68 -1.96 -3.54
CA ASP A 322 18.71 -1.73 -4.57
C ASP A 322 18.88 -2.99 -5.44
N ALA A 323 18.86 -4.20 -4.85
CA ALA A 323 18.93 -5.45 -5.59
C ALA A 323 17.72 -5.66 -6.53
N LEU A 324 16.49 -5.36 -6.05
CA LEU A 324 15.29 -5.41 -6.88
C LEU A 324 15.35 -4.38 -8.04
N LEU A 325 15.74 -3.13 -7.73
CA LEU A 325 15.82 -2.07 -8.73
C LEU A 325 16.91 -2.33 -9.78
N ALA A 326 18.05 -2.90 -9.39
CA ALA A 326 19.13 -3.24 -10.32
C ALA A 326 18.68 -4.27 -11.38
N ASP A 327 17.82 -5.20 -11.00
CA ASP A 327 17.29 -6.23 -11.90
C ASP A 327 16.14 -5.69 -12.78
N TRP A 328 15.20 -4.98 -12.19
CA TRP A 328 13.92 -4.65 -12.85
C TRP A 328 13.91 -3.30 -13.56
N ALA A 329 14.61 -2.28 -13.05
CA ALA A 329 14.55 -0.95 -13.63
C ALA A 329 15.03 -0.93 -15.09
N PRO A 330 16.18 -1.56 -15.47
CA PRO A 330 16.65 -1.52 -16.88
C PRO A 330 15.69 -2.19 -17.85
N ARG A 331 14.94 -3.20 -17.39
CA ARG A 331 13.97 -3.94 -18.23
C ARG A 331 12.70 -3.13 -18.42
N ILE A 332 12.20 -2.50 -17.37
CA ILE A 332 11.01 -1.67 -17.43
C ILE A 332 11.30 -0.38 -18.21
N GLU A 333 12.46 0.24 -18.01
CA GLU A 333 12.84 1.45 -18.72
C GLU A 333 12.98 1.22 -20.23
N ARG A 334 13.54 0.08 -20.68
CA ARG A 334 13.59 -0.28 -22.11
C ARG A 334 12.20 -0.41 -22.74
N GLY A 335 11.22 -0.89 -21.99
CA GLY A 335 9.86 -1.04 -22.50
C GLY A 335 9.16 0.27 -22.83
N ARG A 336 9.69 1.43 -22.41
CA ARG A 336 9.15 2.73 -22.83
C ARG A 336 9.23 2.94 -24.33
N ASP A 337 10.30 2.47 -24.96
CA ASP A 337 10.60 2.66 -26.37
C ASP A 337 10.44 1.38 -27.20
N ASP A 338 10.15 0.23 -26.55
CA ASP A 338 10.03 -1.09 -27.18
C ASP A 338 8.62 -1.66 -27.05
N GLU A 339 7.82 -1.49 -28.09
CA GLU A 339 6.45 -2.00 -28.18
C GLU A 339 6.39 -3.54 -28.09
N THR A 340 7.37 -4.23 -28.68
CA THR A 340 7.43 -5.70 -28.64
C THR A 340 7.63 -6.18 -27.21
N LEU A 341 8.52 -5.54 -26.46
CA LEU A 341 8.73 -5.84 -25.06
C LEU A 341 7.46 -5.58 -24.23
N ARG A 342 6.76 -4.46 -24.48
CA ARG A 342 5.48 -4.17 -23.78
C ARG A 342 4.44 -5.25 -24.02
N GLN A 343 4.32 -5.75 -25.23
CA GLN A 343 3.36 -6.82 -25.57
C GLN A 343 3.72 -8.16 -24.91
N GLN A 344 5.00 -8.46 -24.76
CA GLN A 344 5.47 -9.69 -24.11
C GLN A 344 5.56 -9.57 -22.59
N ALA A 345 5.58 -8.39 -22.04
CA ALA A 345 5.77 -8.10 -20.63
C ALA A 345 4.83 -8.89 -19.67
N PRO A 346 3.53 -9.06 -19.95
CA PRO A 346 2.67 -9.84 -19.09
C PRO A 346 3.12 -11.28 -18.86
N GLN A 347 3.76 -11.87 -19.87
CA GLN A 347 4.30 -13.23 -19.75
C GLN A 347 5.62 -13.25 -18.99
N LEU A 348 6.45 -12.21 -19.16
CA LEU A 348 7.78 -12.12 -18.53
C LEU A 348 7.73 -11.70 -17.06
N PHE A 349 6.85 -10.75 -16.71
CA PHE A 349 6.86 -10.12 -15.38
C PHE A 349 5.85 -10.71 -14.38
N ARG A 350 4.80 -11.41 -14.82
CA ARG A 350 3.82 -11.98 -13.88
C ARG A 350 4.45 -12.96 -12.89
N GLY A 351 5.31 -13.86 -13.38
CA GLY A 351 6.00 -14.83 -12.53
C GLY A 351 7.03 -14.16 -11.60
N GLU A 352 7.72 -13.14 -12.10
CA GLU A 352 8.75 -12.44 -11.34
C GLU A 352 8.19 -11.58 -10.21
N LEU A 353 6.98 -11.03 -10.36
CA LEU A 353 6.28 -10.36 -9.26
C LEU A 353 5.91 -11.34 -8.11
N ASP A 354 5.96 -12.65 -8.35
CA ASP A 354 5.74 -13.69 -7.33
C ASP A 354 7.04 -14.16 -6.69
N GLU A 355 8.17 -13.52 -6.94
CA GLU A 355 9.43 -13.90 -6.35
C GLU A 355 9.45 -13.68 -4.83
N THR A 356 10.15 -14.55 -4.13
CA THR A 356 10.38 -14.44 -2.67
C THR A 356 10.96 -13.08 -2.30
N ARG A 357 11.88 -12.53 -3.09
CA ARG A 357 12.54 -11.23 -2.83
C ARG A 357 11.57 -10.07 -2.66
N TRP A 358 10.56 -9.95 -3.55
CA TRP A 358 9.57 -8.88 -3.48
C TRP A 358 8.66 -9.00 -2.25
N GLY A 359 8.12 -10.20 -2.02
CA GLY A 359 7.25 -10.46 -0.88
C GLY A 359 7.97 -10.24 0.46
N LEU A 360 9.18 -10.79 0.59
CA LEU A 360 10.01 -10.66 1.79
C LEU A 360 10.41 -9.20 2.06
N PHE A 361 10.83 -8.44 1.02
CA PHE A 361 11.08 -7.00 1.13
C PHE A 361 9.85 -6.28 1.65
N SER A 362 8.67 -6.51 1.04
CA SER A 362 7.42 -5.85 1.40
C SER A 362 7.03 -6.11 2.86
N LEU A 363 7.17 -7.35 3.34
CA LEU A 363 6.88 -7.72 4.73
C LEU A 363 7.87 -7.12 5.72
N ASN A 364 9.16 -7.16 5.41
CA ASN A 364 10.19 -6.56 6.26
C ASN A 364 10.07 -5.04 6.33
N ALA A 365 9.75 -4.37 5.21
CA ALA A 365 9.46 -2.94 5.20
C ALA A 365 8.23 -2.60 6.05
N SER A 366 7.16 -3.41 5.96
CA SER A 366 5.95 -3.24 6.77
C SER A 366 6.23 -3.40 8.26
N ARG A 367 7.01 -4.42 8.66
CA ARG A 367 7.44 -4.62 10.05
C ARG A 367 8.23 -3.43 10.58
N TRP A 368 9.21 -2.99 9.81
CA TRP A 368 10.08 -1.88 10.16
C TRP A 368 9.31 -0.57 10.31
N LEU A 369 8.34 -0.30 9.42
CA LEU A 369 7.46 0.86 9.47
C LEU A 369 6.49 0.78 10.66
N LEU A 370 5.87 -0.37 10.90
CA LEU A 370 4.93 -0.55 12.01
C LEU A 370 5.61 -0.36 13.37
N ALA A 371 6.80 -0.94 13.54
CA ALA A 371 7.61 -0.79 14.74
C ALA A 371 8.22 0.61 14.89
N LYS A 372 8.15 1.48 13.87
CA LYS A 372 8.90 2.75 13.83
C LYS A 372 10.39 2.56 14.13
N ALA A 373 10.97 1.47 13.62
CA ALA A 373 12.32 1.02 13.98
C ALA A 373 13.42 2.05 13.70
N TRP A 374 13.17 3.03 12.82
CA TRP A 374 14.11 4.15 12.60
C TRP A 374 14.28 5.05 13.83
N THR A 375 13.36 5.00 14.79
CA THR A 375 13.43 5.83 16.00
C THR A 375 14.32 5.24 17.09
N GLU A 376 14.52 3.91 17.09
CA GLU A 376 15.26 3.19 18.14
C GLU A 376 16.74 3.53 18.18
N SER A 377 17.36 3.78 17.02
CA SER A 377 18.79 4.08 16.89
C SER A 377 19.14 5.58 16.87
N ARG A 378 18.17 6.44 17.16
CA ARG A 378 18.35 7.89 17.13
C ARG A 378 19.07 8.44 18.36
N ASN A 379 19.86 9.46 18.12
CA ASN A 379 20.32 10.37 19.17
C ASN A 379 19.36 11.56 19.33
N GLU A 380 19.64 12.46 20.27
CA GLU A 380 18.83 13.68 20.49
C GLU A 380 18.72 14.58 19.25
N ARG A 381 19.78 14.68 18.43
CA ARG A 381 19.74 15.44 17.17
C ARG A 381 18.74 14.82 16.19
N GLY A 382 18.71 13.49 16.08
CA GLY A 382 17.75 12.77 15.26
C GLY A 382 16.30 12.99 15.73
N ASN A 383 16.07 12.96 17.03
CA ASN A 383 14.75 13.24 17.61
C ASN A 383 14.28 14.67 17.31
N ARG A 384 15.15 15.66 17.49
CA ARG A 384 14.84 17.07 17.13
C ARG A 384 14.54 17.21 15.64
N GLN A 385 15.30 16.54 14.77
CA GLN A 385 15.06 16.58 13.34
C GLN A 385 13.74 15.89 12.96
N GLY A 386 13.42 14.75 13.56
CA GLY A 386 12.15 14.04 13.33
C GLY A 386 10.90 14.85 13.75
N SER A 387 11.05 15.70 14.77
CA SER A 387 9.98 16.59 15.24
C SER A 387 9.91 17.91 14.46
N ALA A 388 10.86 18.18 13.56
CA ALA A 388 10.86 19.41 12.77
C ALA A 388 9.69 19.45 11.76
N ALA A 389 9.18 20.63 11.46
CA ALA A 389 8.14 20.84 10.47
C ALA A 389 8.63 20.47 9.06
N LEU A 390 7.84 19.68 8.33
CA LEU A 390 8.15 19.20 6.99
C LEU A 390 8.50 20.33 6.02
N GLY A 391 7.72 21.40 6.00
CA GLY A 391 7.93 22.52 5.09
C GLY A 391 9.31 23.19 5.28
N LYS A 392 9.72 23.43 6.53
CA LYS A 392 11.05 23.98 6.84
C LYS A 392 12.18 23.03 6.45
N TRP A 393 12.03 21.77 6.75
CA TRP A 393 13.02 20.74 6.38
C TRP A 393 13.15 20.62 4.86
N LEU A 394 12.02 20.57 4.15
CA LEU A 394 11.97 20.43 2.70
C LEU A 394 12.67 21.59 1.98
N LEU A 395 12.33 22.82 2.35
CA LEU A 395 12.98 24.02 1.78
C LEU A 395 14.49 23.99 1.97
N ARG A 396 14.94 23.68 3.19
CA ARG A 396 16.37 23.57 3.49
C ARG A 396 17.05 22.45 2.68
N SER A 397 16.43 21.27 2.63
CA SER A 397 16.97 20.12 1.89
C SER A 397 17.08 20.39 0.39
N LEU A 398 16.06 21.01 -0.21
CA LEU A 398 16.09 21.41 -1.61
C LEU A 398 17.15 22.47 -1.90
N ALA A 399 17.32 23.46 -1.00
CA ALA A 399 18.37 24.48 -1.12
C ALA A 399 19.78 23.86 -1.04
N GLU A 400 20.02 22.96 -0.07
CA GLU A 400 21.30 22.26 0.08
C GLU A 400 21.64 21.42 -1.18
N GLU A 401 20.68 20.69 -1.73
CA GLU A 401 20.89 19.91 -2.97
C GLU A 401 21.12 20.83 -4.19
N ALA A 402 20.38 21.93 -4.30
CA ALA A 402 20.53 22.89 -5.39
C ALA A 402 21.89 23.58 -5.37
N GLN A 403 22.39 23.97 -4.18
CA GLN A 403 23.73 24.56 -4.01
C GLN A 403 24.85 23.58 -4.36
N ALA A 404 24.65 22.30 -4.01
CA ALA A 404 25.64 21.26 -4.29
C ALA A 404 25.64 20.78 -5.75
N THR A 405 24.63 21.17 -6.54
CA THR A 405 24.49 20.78 -7.96
C THR A 405 24.97 21.92 -8.86
N PRO A 406 25.99 21.71 -9.73
CA PRO A 406 26.60 22.80 -10.50
C PRO A 406 25.75 23.23 -11.72
N LEU A 407 24.44 23.42 -11.56
CA LEU A 407 23.51 23.84 -12.63
C LEU A 407 23.92 25.20 -13.23
N ALA A 408 24.44 26.11 -12.41
CA ALA A 408 24.91 27.42 -12.87
C ALA A 408 26.11 27.33 -13.85
N ARG A 409 26.92 26.28 -13.73
CA ARG A 409 28.10 26.05 -14.54
C ARG A 409 27.87 25.11 -15.74
N ALA A 410 26.67 24.55 -15.84
CA ALA A 410 26.37 23.52 -16.83
C ALA A 410 26.46 24.02 -18.29
N HIS A 411 26.35 25.35 -18.52
CA HIS A 411 26.56 25.95 -19.85
C HIS A 411 28.03 25.92 -20.29
N GLN A 412 28.97 25.84 -19.32
CA GLN A 412 30.42 25.76 -19.58
C GLN A 412 30.93 24.32 -19.44
N HIS A 413 30.30 23.54 -18.53
CA HIS A 413 30.74 22.22 -18.12
C HIS A 413 29.56 21.23 -18.07
N PRO A 414 28.90 20.95 -19.22
CA PRO A 414 27.75 20.01 -19.26
C PRO A 414 28.14 18.57 -18.89
N GLU A 415 29.43 18.21 -19.05
CA GLU A 415 29.99 16.91 -18.68
C GLU A 415 29.90 16.61 -17.17
N LEU A 416 29.70 17.63 -16.32
CA LEU A 416 29.52 17.43 -14.87
C LEU A 416 28.12 16.96 -14.49
N LEU A 417 27.13 17.09 -15.37
CA LEU A 417 25.72 16.81 -15.06
C LEU A 417 25.40 15.34 -14.85
N PRO A 418 25.93 14.36 -15.61
CA PRO A 418 25.66 12.95 -15.40
C PRO A 418 25.93 12.50 -13.97
N ASP A 419 27.04 12.92 -13.39
CA ASP A 419 27.40 12.60 -11.98
C ASP A 419 26.44 13.22 -10.95
N GLN A 420 25.65 14.21 -11.36
CA GLN A 420 24.67 14.87 -10.50
C GLN A 420 23.27 14.25 -10.61
N ALA A 421 23.04 13.30 -11.48
CA ALA A 421 21.74 12.65 -11.65
C ALA A 421 21.13 12.15 -10.33
N PRO A 422 21.87 11.55 -9.37
CA PRO A 422 21.32 11.17 -8.07
C PRO A 422 20.82 12.34 -7.22
N ARG A 423 21.47 13.52 -7.30
CA ARG A 423 21.02 14.73 -6.60
C ARG A 423 19.75 15.30 -7.22
N LEU A 424 19.76 15.43 -8.54
CA LEU A 424 18.58 15.88 -9.30
C LEU A 424 17.39 14.95 -9.06
N GLN A 425 17.61 13.65 -8.99
CA GLN A 425 16.57 12.66 -8.68
C GLN A 425 16.02 12.86 -7.27
N ARG A 426 16.85 13.13 -6.26
CA ARG A 426 16.37 13.42 -4.90
C ARG A 426 15.51 14.68 -4.85
N MET A 427 15.94 15.76 -5.50
CA MET A 427 15.16 17.00 -5.59
C MET A 427 13.79 16.73 -6.25
N LEU A 428 13.79 16.04 -7.39
CA LEU A 428 12.57 15.69 -8.13
C LEU A 428 11.62 14.84 -7.28
N THR A 429 12.14 13.83 -6.62
CA THR A 429 11.37 12.94 -5.74
C THR A 429 10.69 13.73 -4.63
N TRP A 430 11.42 14.61 -3.93
CA TRP A 430 10.83 15.41 -2.86
C TRP A 430 9.82 16.45 -3.35
N LEU A 431 10.05 17.09 -4.51
CA LEU A 431 9.07 17.99 -5.12
C LEU A 431 7.77 17.27 -5.49
N ARG A 432 7.85 15.98 -5.88
CA ARG A 432 6.68 15.14 -6.16
C ARG A 432 5.97 14.67 -4.90
N LEU A 433 6.71 14.07 -3.94
CA LEU A 433 6.13 13.45 -2.73
C LEU A 433 5.54 14.48 -1.77
N ALA A 434 6.12 15.65 -1.72
CA ALA A 434 5.66 16.75 -0.89
C ALA A 434 4.96 17.86 -1.70
N ARG A 435 4.36 17.50 -2.83
CA ARG A 435 3.61 18.46 -3.66
C ARG A 435 2.50 19.12 -2.87
N GLY A 436 2.40 20.44 -2.98
CA GLY A 436 1.43 21.26 -2.25
C GLY A 436 1.81 21.57 -0.80
N VAL A 437 2.90 20.99 -0.25
CA VAL A 437 3.44 21.38 1.08
C VAL A 437 4.05 22.77 1.05
N LEU A 438 4.69 23.12 -0.05
CA LEU A 438 5.38 24.42 -0.22
C LEU A 438 4.44 25.42 -0.84
N ASP A 439 3.28 25.34 -1.13
CA ASP A 439 2.35 26.34 -1.71
C ASP A 439 3.06 27.41 -2.58
N LEU A 440 3.97 26.95 -3.46
CA LEU A 440 4.82 27.78 -4.30
C LEU A 440 4.66 27.38 -5.76
N PRO A 441 4.15 28.26 -6.65
CA PRO A 441 4.07 27.98 -8.08
C PRO A 441 5.42 27.62 -8.71
N GLU A 442 6.50 28.19 -8.19
CA GLU A 442 7.86 27.91 -8.63
C GLU A 442 8.32 26.48 -8.32
N ALA A 443 7.72 25.80 -7.33
CA ALA A 443 8.01 24.40 -7.03
C ALA A 443 7.56 23.47 -8.17
N ASP A 444 6.36 23.67 -8.71
CA ASP A 444 5.87 22.91 -9.86
C ASP A 444 6.70 23.21 -11.13
N ARG A 445 7.12 24.46 -11.30
CA ARG A 445 7.99 24.83 -12.42
C ARG A 445 9.37 24.17 -12.30
N LEU A 446 9.97 24.19 -11.12
CA LEU A 446 11.25 23.52 -10.85
C LEU A 446 11.13 22.01 -11.09
N TYR A 447 10.06 21.39 -10.61
CA TYR A 447 9.78 19.98 -10.87
C TYR A 447 9.79 19.68 -12.38
N GLY A 448 9.08 20.48 -13.18
CA GLY A 448 9.01 20.28 -14.65
C GLY A 448 10.36 20.42 -15.33
N GLU A 449 11.20 21.38 -14.94
CA GLU A 449 12.53 21.55 -15.55
C GLU A 449 13.52 20.45 -15.12
N LEU A 450 13.48 20.01 -13.85
CA LEU A 450 14.31 18.90 -13.38
C LEU A 450 13.92 17.56 -14.02
N ALA A 451 12.61 17.32 -14.23
CA ALA A 451 12.14 16.11 -14.91
C ALA A 451 12.67 16.03 -16.35
N LYS A 452 12.57 17.14 -17.10
CA LYS A 452 13.12 17.24 -18.47
C LYS A 452 14.63 17.06 -18.51
N LEU A 453 15.35 17.62 -17.52
CA LEU A 453 16.80 17.48 -17.44
C LEU A 453 17.21 16.03 -17.17
N LEU A 454 16.55 15.37 -16.22
CA LEU A 454 16.81 13.96 -15.90
C LEU A 454 16.48 13.02 -17.07
N GLU A 455 15.43 13.31 -17.82
CA GLU A 455 15.09 12.54 -19.03
C GLU A 455 16.19 12.64 -20.09
N LEU A 456 16.73 13.83 -20.29
CA LEU A 456 17.86 14.01 -21.20
C LEU A 456 19.14 13.29 -20.74
N LEU A 457 19.40 13.24 -19.43
CA LEU A 457 20.56 12.51 -18.88
C LEU A 457 20.50 10.98 -19.06
N ARG A 458 19.33 10.44 -19.35
CA ARG A 458 19.14 9.00 -19.63
C ARG A 458 19.43 8.61 -21.08
N GLN A 459 19.58 9.58 -21.98
CA GLN A 459 19.79 9.38 -23.41
C GLN A 459 21.18 9.87 -23.81
N PRO A 460 21.78 9.32 -24.86
CA PRO A 460 22.97 9.92 -25.48
C PRO A 460 22.56 11.23 -26.15
N VAL A 461 22.72 12.33 -25.41
CA VAL A 461 22.33 13.68 -25.86
C VAL A 461 23.54 14.57 -26.01
N ASP A 462 23.46 15.50 -26.96
CA ASP A 462 24.50 16.48 -27.13
C ASP A 462 24.61 17.46 -25.92
N ALA A 463 25.82 17.91 -25.69
CA ALA A 463 26.16 18.77 -24.54
C ALA A 463 25.39 20.11 -24.54
N GLU A 464 25.07 20.63 -25.74
CA GLU A 464 24.38 21.91 -25.88
C GLU A 464 22.92 21.83 -25.35
N ARG A 465 22.20 20.74 -25.65
CA ARG A 465 20.84 20.51 -25.16
C ARG A 465 20.83 20.30 -23.65
N LEU A 466 21.81 19.59 -23.09
CA LEU A 466 21.96 19.43 -21.64
C LEU A 466 22.21 20.78 -20.96
N ALA A 467 23.14 21.57 -21.51
CA ALA A 467 23.46 22.90 -20.99
C ALA A 467 22.25 23.85 -21.00
N ALA A 468 21.50 23.86 -22.10
CA ALA A 468 20.29 24.67 -22.22
C ALA A 468 19.24 24.31 -21.16
N ARG A 469 18.99 23.04 -20.92
CA ARG A 469 18.04 22.56 -19.89
C ARG A 469 18.51 22.84 -18.46
N ALA A 470 19.78 22.63 -18.18
CA ALA A 470 20.35 22.98 -16.89
C ALA A 470 20.23 24.48 -16.57
N THR A 471 20.44 25.33 -17.58
CA THR A 471 20.26 26.78 -17.47
C THR A 471 18.81 27.14 -17.14
N GLN A 472 17.83 26.48 -17.76
CA GLN A 472 16.40 26.70 -17.44
C GLN A 472 16.07 26.30 -15.99
N ALA A 473 16.54 25.13 -15.52
CA ALA A 473 16.37 24.70 -14.15
C ALA A 473 17.04 25.66 -13.15
N HIS A 474 18.27 26.11 -13.46
CA HIS A 474 18.99 27.10 -12.66
C HIS A 474 18.22 28.43 -12.58
N THR A 475 17.66 28.91 -13.69
CA THR A 475 16.87 30.14 -13.75
C THR A 475 15.71 30.09 -12.76
N VAL A 476 15.00 28.96 -12.64
CA VAL A 476 13.91 28.81 -11.65
C VAL A 476 14.45 28.95 -10.23
N LEU A 477 15.61 28.38 -9.92
CA LEU A 477 16.26 28.47 -8.60
C LEU A 477 16.72 29.90 -8.26
N THR A 478 16.88 30.77 -9.22
CA THR A 478 17.22 32.19 -9.00
C THR A 478 16.03 33.07 -8.75
N LEU A 479 14.80 32.58 -8.95
CA LEU A 479 13.57 33.31 -8.64
C LEU A 479 13.34 33.40 -7.12
N LYS A 480 12.62 34.44 -6.68
CA LYS A 480 12.00 34.40 -5.34
C LYS A 480 10.98 33.24 -5.34
N PRO A 481 10.84 32.45 -4.33
CA PRO A 481 11.48 32.49 -3.00
C PRO A 481 12.82 31.74 -2.92
N TRP A 482 13.20 30.92 -3.93
CA TRP A 482 14.42 30.09 -3.87
C TRP A 482 15.69 30.88 -3.57
N LYS A 483 15.83 32.07 -4.16
CA LYS A 483 17.00 32.96 -3.93
C LYS A 483 17.16 33.37 -2.46
N ALA A 484 16.06 33.48 -1.73
CA ALA A 484 16.11 33.84 -0.31
C ALA A 484 16.55 32.65 0.56
N LEU A 485 16.31 31.42 0.10
CA LEU A 485 16.67 30.17 0.79
C LEU A 485 18.10 29.74 0.49
N MET A 486 18.67 30.19 -0.64
CA MET A 486 20.03 29.86 -1.09
C MET A 486 21.10 30.81 -0.57
N LYS A 487 20.71 31.86 0.19
CA LYS A 487 21.61 32.77 0.93
C LYS A 487 21.84 32.25 2.35
#